data_6dabdb52b0c42d12871c0e5cdc07bbee
#
_entry.id   6dabdb52b0c42d12871c0e5cdc07bbee
#
_cell.length_a   1.000
_cell.length_b   1.000
_cell.length_c   1.000
_cell.angle_alpha   90.00
_cell.angle_beta   90.00
_cell.angle_gamma   90.00
#
_symmetry.space_group_name_H-M   'P 1'
#
loop_
_entity.id
_entity.type
_entity.pdbx_description
1 polymer ?
#
loop_
_entity_poly.entity_id
_entity_poly.type
_entity_poly.pdbx_seq_one_letter_code
_entity_poly.pdbx_strand_id
1 'polypeptide(L)'
;MANTKVLIKDLAEMMGLKVGQKGSICYGNHSGYPFLLEEKRSNKQVDLLVQICATNMGQPMTYDMFQNLSLPVGVRMYVGNYRLNLGIDASASNEEVLGKLSSAISMVTNVLKNLGFTGCDELGGVYNISLYSINGSYSF
;
A
#
# COMPACT_ATOMS: atom_id res chain seq x y z
N MET A 1 22.14 -2.73 3.09
CA MET A 1 20.87 -3.15 2.48
C MET A 1 19.77 -3.12 3.52
N ALA A 2 18.61 -2.62 3.14
CA ALA A 2 17.50 -2.56 4.08
C ALA A 2 16.95 -3.95 4.39
N ASN A 3 16.53 -4.17 5.64
CA ASN A 3 15.86 -5.40 6.03
C ASN A 3 14.36 -5.19 5.91
N THR A 4 13.80 -5.50 4.75
CA THR A 4 12.40 -5.22 4.44
C THR A 4 11.43 -6.02 5.29
N LYS A 5 11.80 -7.22 5.76
CA LYS A 5 10.93 -7.98 6.67
C LYS A 5 10.75 -7.27 8.00
N VAL A 6 11.83 -6.65 8.51
CA VAL A 6 11.72 -5.81 9.71
C VAL A 6 10.89 -4.58 9.39
N LEU A 7 11.06 -4.00 8.21
CA LEU A 7 10.30 -2.83 7.80
C LEU A 7 8.80 -3.14 7.68
N ILE A 8 8.43 -4.30 7.16
CA ILE A 8 7.03 -4.73 7.12
C ILE A 8 6.45 -4.77 8.53
N LYS A 9 7.19 -5.32 9.48
CA LYS A 9 6.76 -5.38 10.88
C LYS A 9 6.60 -3.98 11.47
N ASP A 10 7.55 -3.10 11.21
CA ASP A 10 7.50 -1.72 11.70
C ASP A 10 6.30 -0.97 11.11
N LEU A 11 6.04 -1.15 9.82
CA LEU A 11 4.89 -0.55 9.18
C LEU A 11 3.59 -1.09 9.77
N ALA A 12 3.51 -2.39 10.01
CA ALA A 12 2.34 -3.01 10.60
C ALA A 12 2.05 -2.44 11.99
N GLU A 13 3.08 -2.30 12.82
CA GLU A 13 2.92 -1.71 14.15
C GLU A 13 2.46 -0.26 14.07
N MET A 14 3.07 0.52 13.21
CA MET A 14 2.76 1.93 13.04
C MET A 14 1.33 2.15 12.53
N MET A 15 0.87 1.30 11.63
CA MET A 15 -0.42 1.45 10.98
C MET A 15 -1.54 0.62 11.61
N GLY A 16 -1.25 -0.21 12.59
CA GLY A 16 -2.24 -1.09 13.21
C GLY A 16 -2.65 -2.26 12.31
N LEU A 17 -1.71 -2.76 11.51
CA LEU A 17 -1.96 -3.86 10.59
C LEU A 17 -1.45 -5.19 11.15
N LYS A 18 -1.90 -6.28 10.56
CA LYS A 18 -1.45 -7.64 10.91
C LYS A 18 -0.35 -8.07 9.97
N VAL A 19 0.65 -8.77 10.51
CA VAL A 19 1.74 -9.33 9.70
C VAL A 19 1.33 -10.72 9.26
N GLY A 20 1.55 -11.03 7.97
CA GLY A 20 1.28 -12.36 7.44
C GLY A 20 2.29 -13.40 7.94
N GLN A 21 1.98 -14.67 7.70
CA GLN A 21 2.75 -15.78 8.26
C GLN A 21 4.23 -15.77 7.89
N LYS A 22 4.54 -15.36 6.66
CA LYS A 22 5.93 -15.36 6.18
C LYS A 22 6.67 -14.06 6.47
N GLY A 23 5.99 -13.07 7.04
CA GLY A 23 6.61 -11.79 7.38
C GLY A 23 6.91 -10.89 6.20
N SER A 24 6.48 -11.24 4.99
CA SER A 24 6.71 -10.43 3.79
C SER A 24 5.50 -9.57 3.41
N ILE A 25 4.40 -9.70 4.13
CA ILE A 25 3.21 -8.87 3.93
C ILE A 25 2.66 -8.39 5.26
N CYS A 26 1.96 -7.25 5.23
CA CYS A 26 1.07 -6.86 6.32
C CYS A 26 -0.21 -6.30 5.71
N TYR A 27 -1.30 -6.39 6.45
CA TYR A 27 -2.62 -6.09 5.93
C TYR A 27 -3.58 -5.66 7.04
N GLY A 28 -4.64 -5.02 6.65
CA GLY A 28 -5.69 -4.58 7.57
C GLY A 28 -6.28 -3.26 7.14
N ASN A 29 -7.05 -2.66 8.04
CA ASN A 29 -7.63 -1.34 7.80
C ASN A 29 -6.76 -0.28 8.46
N HIS A 30 -6.55 0.81 7.73
CA HIS A 30 -5.84 1.97 8.23
C HIS A 30 -6.51 3.21 7.67
N SER A 31 -6.81 4.17 8.55
CA SER A 31 -7.50 5.42 8.16
C SER A 31 -8.82 5.19 7.44
N GLY A 32 -9.47 4.06 7.68
CA GLY A 32 -10.75 3.74 7.06
C GLY A 32 -10.65 3.02 5.72
N TYR A 33 -9.45 2.67 5.27
CA TYR A 33 -9.24 1.98 4.00
C TYR A 33 -8.56 0.64 4.20
N PRO A 34 -8.91 -0.38 3.39
CA PRO A 34 -8.16 -1.64 3.37
C PRO A 34 -6.78 -1.42 2.76
N PHE A 35 -5.76 -1.93 3.43
CA PHE A 35 -4.36 -1.85 3.01
C PHE A 35 -3.77 -3.25 2.90
N LEU A 36 -2.94 -3.43 1.90
CA LEU A 36 -2.06 -4.59 1.78
C LEU A 36 -0.67 -4.07 1.39
N LEU A 37 0.31 -4.35 2.21
CA LEU A 37 1.69 -3.98 1.95
C LEU A 37 2.49 -5.26 1.76
N GLU A 38 3.35 -5.30 0.75
CA GLU A 38 4.17 -6.47 0.49
C GLU A 38 5.61 -6.11 0.13
N GLU A 39 6.51 -6.99 0.51
CA GLU A 39 7.89 -6.98 0.03
C GLU A 39 7.96 -7.84 -1.21
N LYS A 40 8.45 -7.28 -2.29
CA LYS A 40 8.61 -8.02 -3.55
C LYS A 40 10.07 -7.99 -3.98
N ARG A 41 10.63 -9.18 -4.15
CA ARG A 41 12.03 -9.32 -4.56
C ARG A 41 12.12 -9.74 -6.01
N SER A 42 13.00 -9.08 -6.76
CA SER A 42 13.32 -9.47 -8.13
C SER A 42 14.80 -9.23 -8.36
N ASN A 43 15.54 -10.29 -8.73
CA ASN A 43 16.97 -10.20 -8.97
C ASN A 43 17.71 -9.53 -7.81
N LYS A 44 18.23 -8.32 -8.03
CA LYS A 44 19.00 -7.58 -7.03
C LYS A 44 18.20 -6.46 -6.37
N GLN A 45 16.91 -6.40 -6.66
CA GLN A 45 16.09 -5.29 -6.18
C GLN A 45 15.01 -5.79 -5.25
N VAL A 46 14.74 -5.02 -4.22
CA VAL A 46 13.65 -5.27 -3.30
C VAL A 46 12.75 -4.04 -3.32
N ASP A 47 11.49 -4.26 -3.63
CA ASP A 47 10.48 -3.21 -3.62
C ASP A 47 9.48 -3.44 -2.50
N LEU A 48 9.00 -2.35 -1.93
CA LEU A 48 7.83 -2.39 -1.07
C LEU A 48 6.65 -1.83 -1.85
N LEU A 49 5.57 -2.59 -1.86
CA LEU A 49 4.35 -2.22 -2.56
C LEU A 49 3.22 -2.04 -1.57
N VAL A 50 2.42 -1.01 -1.80
CA VAL A 50 1.26 -0.69 -0.97
C VAL A 50 0.04 -0.70 -1.87
N GLN A 51 -1.00 -1.42 -1.46
CA GLN A 51 -2.29 -1.43 -2.13
C GLN A 51 -3.34 -0.84 -1.21
N ILE A 52 -4.10 0.13 -1.72
CA ILE A 52 -5.18 0.78 -0.98
C ILE A 52 -6.44 0.64 -1.81
N CYS A 53 -7.54 0.16 -1.20
CA CYS A 53 -8.82 0.07 -1.88
C CYS A 53 -9.76 1.18 -1.44
N ALA A 54 -10.37 1.85 -2.43
CA ALA A 54 -11.29 2.94 -2.15
C ALA A 54 -12.28 3.15 -3.30
N THR A 55 -13.47 3.63 -2.96
CA THR A 55 -14.49 4.00 -3.92
C THR A 55 -15.30 5.16 -3.37
N ASN A 56 -15.88 5.95 -4.28
CA ASN A 56 -16.85 6.96 -3.91
C ASN A 56 -18.19 6.59 -4.54
N MET A 57 -19.04 5.89 -3.77
CA MET A 57 -20.36 5.45 -4.24
C MET A 57 -20.31 4.70 -5.57
N GLY A 58 -19.33 3.83 -5.72
CA GLY A 58 -19.13 3.05 -6.94
C GLY A 58 -18.32 3.75 -8.03
N GLN A 59 -17.95 5.01 -7.84
CA GLN A 59 -17.13 5.73 -8.81
C GLN A 59 -15.66 5.40 -8.63
N PRO A 60 -14.93 5.17 -9.74
CA PRO A 60 -13.52 4.85 -9.66
C PRO A 60 -12.64 6.05 -9.37
N MET A 61 -11.43 5.78 -8.90
CA MET A 61 -10.38 6.77 -8.79
C MET A 61 -9.81 7.09 -10.17
N THR A 62 -9.26 8.29 -10.32
CA THR A 62 -8.55 8.68 -11.53
C THR A 62 -7.23 9.37 -11.17
N TYR A 63 -6.29 9.41 -12.10
CA TYR A 63 -5.03 10.12 -11.89
C TYR A 63 -5.22 11.61 -11.62
N ASP A 64 -6.22 12.22 -12.24
CA ASP A 64 -6.47 13.64 -12.07
C ASP A 64 -6.73 14.04 -10.62
N MET A 65 -7.28 13.11 -9.82
CA MET A 65 -7.54 13.36 -8.40
C MET A 65 -6.27 13.59 -7.60
N PHE A 66 -5.15 13.08 -8.10
CA PHE A 66 -3.87 13.11 -7.40
C PHE A 66 -2.82 14.00 -8.08
N GLN A 67 -3.22 14.74 -9.10
CA GLN A 67 -2.26 15.49 -9.94
C GLN A 67 -1.48 16.56 -9.19
N ASN A 68 -2.01 17.06 -8.09
CA ASN A 68 -1.36 18.12 -7.31
C ASN A 68 -0.49 17.58 -6.18
N LEU A 69 -0.40 16.26 -6.04
CA LEU A 69 0.45 15.67 -5.00
C LEU A 69 1.92 15.69 -5.42
N SER A 70 2.76 16.09 -4.47
CA SER A 70 4.21 15.97 -4.61
C SER A 70 4.68 14.84 -3.71
N LEU A 71 4.67 13.62 -4.23
CA LEU A 71 5.10 12.45 -3.47
C LEU A 71 6.61 12.52 -3.19
N PRO A 72 7.08 11.92 -2.10
CA PRO A 72 8.52 11.85 -1.84
C PRO A 72 9.28 11.21 -3.00
N VAL A 73 10.50 11.65 -3.21
CA VAL A 73 11.34 11.14 -4.29
C VAL A 73 11.51 9.63 -4.16
N GLY A 74 11.31 8.91 -5.27
CA GLY A 74 11.43 7.47 -5.30
C GLY A 74 10.12 6.72 -5.07
N VAL A 75 9.06 7.39 -4.63
CA VAL A 75 7.75 6.78 -4.48
C VAL A 75 7.02 6.83 -5.82
N ARG A 76 6.57 5.67 -6.28
CA ARG A 76 5.79 5.54 -7.51
C ARG A 76 4.32 5.35 -7.14
N MET A 77 3.42 5.83 -8.01
CA MET A 77 1.99 5.70 -7.80
C MET A 77 1.32 5.22 -9.09
N TYR A 78 0.42 4.26 -8.93
CA TYR A 78 -0.41 3.75 -10.02
C TYR A 78 -1.86 3.78 -9.57
N VAL A 79 -2.72 4.46 -10.32
CA VAL A 79 -4.13 4.62 -9.98
C VAL A 79 -4.95 3.68 -10.84
N GLY A 80 -5.58 2.69 -10.22
CA GLY A 80 -6.57 1.85 -10.86
C GLY A 80 -7.98 2.32 -10.50
N ASN A 81 -8.99 1.58 -10.93
CA ASN A 81 -10.36 1.99 -10.68
C ASN A 81 -10.71 2.06 -9.20
N TYR A 82 -10.39 1.01 -8.46
CA TYR A 82 -10.72 0.91 -7.03
C TYR A 82 -9.52 0.62 -6.16
N ARG A 83 -8.35 0.53 -6.75
CA ARG A 83 -7.10 0.27 -6.06
C ARG A 83 -6.06 1.30 -6.44
N LEU A 84 -5.44 1.88 -5.44
CA LEU A 84 -4.29 2.75 -5.63
C LEU A 84 -3.07 2.02 -5.15
N ASN A 85 -2.03 1.98 -5.96
CA ASN A 85 -0.79 1.29 -5.62
C ASN A 85 0.34 2.29 -5.47
N LEU A 86 1.08 2.15 -4.39
CA LEU A 86 2.33 2.88 -4.18
C LEU A 86 3.47 1.88 -4.18
N GLY A 87 4.63 2.31 -4.66
CA GLY A 87 5.81 1.47 -4.66
C GLY A 87 7.05 2.27 -4.34
N ILE A 88 8.01 1.65 -3.66
CA ILE A 88 9.28 2.27 -3.37
C ILE A 88 10.38 1.21 -3.36
N ASP A 89 11.56 1.56 -3.90
CA ASP A 89 12.75 0.74 -3.78
C ASP A 89 13.20 0.74 -2.31
N ALA A 90 13.37 -0.44 -1.75
CA ALA A 90 13.72 -0.62 -0.34
C ALA A 90 15.22 -0.83 -0.13
N SER A 91 16.06 -0.41 -1.08
CA SER A 91 17.51 -0.54 -0.94
C SER A 91 18.13 0.55 -0.07
N ALA A 92 17.40 1.61 0.22
CA ALA A 92 17.85 2.64 1.16
C ALA A 92 17.70 2.17 2.61
N SER A 93 18.10 3.00 3.57
CA SER A 93 17.93 2.67 4.99
C SER A 93 16.45 2.50 5.34
N ASN A 94 16.18 1.65 6.34
CA ASN A 94 14.80 1.42 6.78
C ASN A 94 14.12 2.72 7.23
N GLU A 95 14.84 3.58 7.91
CA GLU A 95 14.30 4.88 8.35
C GLU A 95 13.84 5.73 7.18
N GLU A 96 14.65 5.81 6.14
CA GLU A 96 14.33 6.61 4.97
C GLU A 96 13.10 6.05 4.24
N VAL A 97 13.09 4.74 4.01
CA VAL A 97 11.98 4.07 3.34
C VAL A 97 10.69 4.22 4.13
N LEU A 98 10.75 3.99 5.45
CA LEU A 98 9.61 4.12 6.34
C LEU A 98 9.04 5.54 6.32
N GLY A 99 9.90 6.54 6.40
CA GLY A 99 9.49 7.94 6.37
C GLY A 99 8.82 8.33 5.07
N LYS A 100 9.38 7.91 3.94
CA LYS A 100 8.82 8.21 2.62
C LYS A 100 7.47 7.54 2.41
N LEU A 101 7.35 6.26 2.76
CA LEU A 101 6.07 5.55 2.64
C LEU A 101 5.01 6.13 3.55
N SER A 102 5.35 6.42 4.79
CA SER A 102 4.43 7.01 5.74
C SER A 102 3.89 8.35 5.23
N SER A 103 4.76 9.18 4.71
CA SER A 103 4.40 10.47 4.14
C SER A 103 3.49 10.30 2.93
N ALA A 104 3.84 9.41 2.01
CA ALA A 104 3.04 9.16 0.80
C ALA A 104 1.65 8.62 1.15
N ILE A 105 1.58 7.68 2.08
CA ILE A 105 0.30 7.12 2.54
C ILE A 105 -0.59 8.22 3.12
N SER A 106 -0.03 9.10 3.96
CA SER A 106 -0.79 10.22 4.51
C SER A 106 -1.32 11.14 3.41
N MET A 107 -0.48 11.46 2.43
CA MET A 107 -0.87 12.32 1.34
C MET A 107 -2.04 11.76 0.55
N VAL A 108 -1.95 10.49 0.12
CA VAL A 108 -3.00 9.89 -0.70
C VAL A 108 -4.28 9.66 0.09
N THR A 109 -4.20 9.25 1.35
CA THR A 109 -5.40 9.06 2.16
C THR A 109 -6.11 10.37 2.44
N ASN A 110 -5.37 11.47 2.60
CA ASN A 110 -5.98 12.78 2.75
C ASN A 110 -6.75 13.20 1.50
N VAL A 111 -6.20 12.95 0.32
CA VAL A 111 -6.92 13.23 -0.93
C VAL A 111 -8.20 12.41 -1.01
N LEU A 112 -8.11 11.10 -0.72
CA LEU A 112 -9.28 10.23 -0.76
C LEU A 112 -10.36 10.70 0.19
N LYS A 113 -10.01 11.05 1.42
CA LYS A 113 -10.98 11.54 2.40
C LYS A 113 -11.62 12.87 1.96
N ASN A 114 -10.80 13.78 1.45
CA ASN A 114 -11.32 15.08 1.01
C ASN A 114 -12.28 14.95 -0.16
N LEU A 115 -12.11 13.92 -0.99
CA LEU A 115 -12.98 13.66 -2.13
C LEU A 115 -14.15 12.74 -1.79
N GLY A 116 -14.28 12.31 -0.55
CA GLY A 116 -15.39 11.48 -0.11
C GLY A 116 -15.25 10.00 -0.41
N PHE A 117 -14.05 9.53 -0.69
CA PHE A 117 -13.82 8.10 -0.91
C PHE A 117 -13.84 7.34 0.41
N THR A 118 -14.36 6.12 0.37
CA THR A 118 -14.41 5.20 1.51
C THR A 118 -13.75 3.89 1.15
N GLY A 119 -13.47 3.06 2.15
CA GLY A 119 -12.90 1.74 1.92
C GLY A 119 -13.81 0.88 1.06
N CYS A 120 -13.23 0.09 0.18
CA CYS A 120 -13.96 -0.72 -0.77
C CYS A 120 -13.79 -2.20 -0.44
N ASP A 121 -14.80 -2.81 0.18
CA ASP A 121 -14.76 -4.22 0.53
C ASP A 121 -15.36 -5.13 -0.55
N GLU A 122 -16.03 -4.54 -1.52
CA GLU A 122 -16.70 -5.31 -2.58
C GLU A 122 -15.75 -6.05 -3.47
N LEU A 123 -14.50 -5.71 -3.43
CA LEU A 123 -13.49 -6.42 -4.17
C LEU A 123 -13.10 -7.73 -3.48
N GLY A 124 -14.02 -8.28 -2.73
CA GLY A 124 -13.88 -9.55 -2.06
C GLY A 124 -12.96 -9.44 -0.85
N GLY A 125 -13.00 -8.27 -0.21
CA GLY A 125 -11.89 -7.89 0.61
C GLY A 125 -10.64 -7.85 -0.25
N VAL A 126 -9.94 -6.75 -0.28
CA VAL A 126 -8.75 -6.58 -1.10
C VAL A 126 -7.79 -7.77 -0.96
N TYR A 127 -7.77 -8.36 0.21
CA TYR A 127 -6.86 -9.46 0.53
C TYR A 127 -7.14 -10.69 -0.30
N ASN A 128 -8.40 -11.08 -0.38
CA ASN A 128 -8.77 -12.28 -1.13
C ASN A 128 -8.47 -12.12 -2.61
N ILE A 129 -8.86 -11.01 -3.19
CA ILE A 129 -8.62 -10.79 -4.61
C ILE A 129 -7.14 -10.71 -4.92
N SER A 130 -6.41 -9.94 -4.12
CA SER A 130 -4.97 -9.80 -4.34
C SER A 130 -4.25 -11.11 -4.22
N LEU A 131 -4.63 -11.90 -3.22
CA LEU A 131 -4.01 -13.19 -2.99
C LEU A 131 -4.26 -14.17 -4.11
N TYR A 132 -5.50 -14.30 -4.50
CA TYR A 132 -5.88 -15.31 -5.50
C TYR A 132 -5.45 -14.89 -6.90
N SER A 133 -5.50 -13.62 -7.21
CA SER A 133 -5.08 -13.16 -8.52
C SER A 133 -3.57 -13.29 -8.72
N ILE A 134 -2.82 -13.43 -7.64
CA ILE A 134 -1.37 -13.61 -7.70
C ILE A 134 -1.02 -15.04 -7.30
N ASN A 135 -1.81 -16.00 -7.77
CA ASN A 135 -1.53 -17.43 -7.67
C ASN A 135 -1.56 -18.00 -6.27
N GLY A 136 -2.25 -17.36 -5.35
CA GLY A 136 -2.27 -17.84 -3.98
C GLY A 136 -0.91 -17.87 -3.31
N SER A 137 -0.01 -17.00 -3.73
CA SER A 137 1.34 -16.98 -3.20
C SER A 137 1.49 -16.29 -1.85
N TYR A 138 0.46 -15.62 -1.39
CA TYR A 138 0.48 -14.94 -0.10
C TYR A 138 -0.06 -15.83 1.01
N SER A 139 0.51 -15.65 2.19
CA SER A 139 0.04 -16.31 3.40
C SER A 139 -0.32 -15.25 4.44
N PHE A 140 -1.53 -15.26 4.86
CA PHE A 140 -2.00 -14.36 5.91
C PHE A 140 -1.82 -14.91 7.30
#